data_e66c8ded2233306d3278a14aa540cb04
#
_entry.id   e66c8ded2233306d3278a14aa540cb04
#
_cell.length_a   1.000
_cell.length_b   1.000
_cell.length_c   1.000
_cell.angle_alpha   90.00
_cell.angle_beta   90.00
_cell.angle_gamma   90.00
#
_symmetry.space_group_name_H-M   'P 1'
#
loop_
_entity.id
_entity.type
_entity.pdbx_description
1 polymer ?
#
loop_
_entity_poly.entity_id
_entity_poly.type
_entity_poly.pdbx_seq_one_letter_code
_entity_poly.pdbx_strand_id
1 'polypeptide(L)'
;MPVDKSGRVVLVGSVPLLHPEAQTVEDMLDGWRNQQLCRNLDHETISKRIALVRRFIDHCNEYPWAWTPAMVEEFFADLRGIKGRAQSTVRGYQNGLRLFCSYIADPDYGWDRVCEQRFGTHPAQVFFEWNTAAHVQDNEQNPLKRPFTKKELQD
;
A
#
# COMPACT_ATOMS: atom_id res chain seq x y z
N MET A 1 12.36 9.87 26.36
CA MET A 1 12.72 8.47 26.27
C MET A 1 11.53 7.59 26.07
N PRO A 2 11.60 6.72 25.13
CA PRO A 2 10.53 5.75 24.98
C PRO A 2 10.58 4.77 26.15
N VAL A 3 9.42 4.32 26.54
CA VAL A 3 9.36 3.48 27.72
C VAL A 3 8.76 2.14 27.37
N ASP A 4 7.45 2.10 27.19
CA ASP A 4 6.81 0.85 26.86
C ASP A 4 5.74 1.13 25.82
N LYS A 5 5.06 0.08 25.46
CA LYS A 5 4.12 0.17 24.38
C LYS A 5 2.95 1.06 24.69
N SER A 6 2.32 0.87 25.79
CA SER A 6 1.12 1.60 26.08
C SER A 6 1.50 2.90 26.75
N GLY A 7 1.04 3.98 26.17
CA GLY A 7 1.33 5.29 26.69
C GLY A 7 2.78 5.69 26.56
N ARG A 8 3.52 4.98 25.73
CA ARG A 8 4.95 5.27 25.62
C ARG A 8 5.16 6.61 24.93
N VAL A 9 6.25 7.24 25.26
CA VAL A 9 6.74 8.43 24.62
C VAL A 9 7.95 8.09 23.79
N VAL A 10 7.93 8.48 22.52
CA VAL A 10 9.02 8.23 21.60
C VAL A 10 9.63 9.55 21.21
N LEU A 11 10.95 9.61 21.17
CA LEU A 11 11.65 10.83 20.78
C LEU A 11 11.94 10.81 19.28
N VAL A 12 11.71 11.96 18.64
CA VAL A 12 12.13 12.20 17.27
C VAL A 12 13.08 13.39 17.33
N GLY A 13 14.36 13.11 17.10
CA GLY A 13 15.38 14.08 17.45
C GLY A 13 15.32 14.29 18.94
N SER A 14 14.96 15.48 19.37
CA SER A 14 14.81 15.76 20.79
C SER A 14 13.37 16.06 21.17
N VAL A 15 12.40 15.75 20.29
CA VAL A 15 10.99 16.07 20.50
C VAL A 15 10.23 14.78 20.83
N PRO A 16 9.53 14.73 21.98
CA PRO A 16 8.72 13.56 22.29
C PRO A 16 7.46 13.49 21.47
N LEU A 17 7.04 12.26 21.15
CA LEU A 17 5.80 11.98 20.43
C LEU A 17 4.82 11.33 21.38
N LEU A 18 3.59 11.88 21.47
CA LEU A 18 2.53 11.30 22.30
C LEU A 18 1.84 10.16 21.61
N HIS A 19 1.73 10.21 20.28
CA HIS A 19 1.08 9.16 19.50
C HIS A 19 2.05 8.74 18.41
N PRO A 20 3.09 7.98 18.76
CA PRO A 20 4.17 7.69 17.80
C PRO A 20 3.72 6.90 16.59
N GLU A 21 2.77 5.97 16.75
CA GLU A 21 2.33 5.19 15.60
C GLU A 21 1.60 6.04 14.59
N ALA A 22 0.61 6.80 15.05
CA ALA A 22 -0.16 7.65 14.14
C ALA A 22 0.71 8.71 13.49
N GLN A 23 1.63 9.29 14.25
CA GLN A 23 2.50 10.32 13.71
C GLN A 23 3.45 9.74 12.67
N THR A 24 3.96 8.54 12.91
CA THR A 24 4.85 7.89 11.94
C THR A 24 4.12 7.65 10.63
N VAL A 25 2.86 7.20 10.68
CA VAL A 25 2.08 7.01 9.47
C VAL A 25 1.92 8.34 8.71
N GLU A 26 1.59 9.41 9.43
CA GLU A 26 1.42 10.71 8.77
C GLU A 26 2.72 11.17 8.12
N ASP A 27 3.84 10.96 8.79
CA ASP A 27 5.13 11.33 8.23
C ASP A 27 5.49 10.48 7.00
N MET A 28 5.15 9.21 7.03
CA MET A 28 5.33 8.34 5.86
C MET A 28 4.50 8.83 4.68
N LEU A 29 3.24 9.17 4.95
CA LEU A 29 2.36 9.64 3.88
C LEU A 29 2.82 10.98 3.32
N ASP A 30 3.32 11.86 4.16
CA ASP A 30 3.87 13.13 3.69
C ASP A 30 5.08 12.91 2.80
N GLY A 31 5.98 12.02 3.20
CA GLY A 31 7.15 11.71 2.39
C GLY A 31 6.78 11.06 1.07
N TRP A 32 5.80 10.17 1.10
CA TRP A 32 5.35 9.52 -0.13
C TRP A 32 4.67 10.51 -1.07
N ARG A 33 3.91 11.44 -0.48
CA ARG A 33 3.33 12.53 -1.29
C ARG A 33 4.44 13.30 -2.01
N ASN A 34 5.49 13.65 -1.29
CA ASN A 34 6.60 14.40 -1.89
C ASN A 34 7.28 13.61 -3.01
N GLN A 35 7.47 12.31 -2.80
CA GLN A 35 8.05 11.47 -3.84
C GLN A 35 7.20 11.48 -5.10
N GLN A 36 5.88 11.35 -4.94
CA GLN A 36 4.98 11.32 -6.08
C GLN A 36 4.90 12.67 -6.79
N LEU A 37 4.94 13.76 -6.03
CA LEU A 37 4.99 15.08 -6.63
C LEU A 37 6.27 15.27 -7.43
N CYS A 38 7.39 14.78 -6.91
CA CYS A 38 8.66 14.81 -7.65
C CYS A 38 8.58 14.05 -8.96
N ARG A 39 7.75 13.02 -9.02
CA ARG A 39 7.55 12.25 -10.25
C ARG A 39 6.47 12.85 -11.13
N ASN A 40 6.01 14.04 -10.77
CA ASN A 40 5.03 14.80 -11.54
C ASN A 40 3.67 14.11 -11.66
N LEU A 41 3.29 13.34 -10.66
CA LEU A 41 1.94 12.81 -10.60
C LEU A 41 0.99 13.92 -10.19
N ASP A 42 -0.27 13.83 -10.62
CA ASP A 42 -1.21 14.89 -10.29
C ASP A 42 -1.77 14.72 -8.89
N HIS A 43 -2.31 15.81 -8.36
CA HIS A 43 -2.77 15.85 -6.98
C HIS A 43 -3.92 14.88 -6.73
N GLU A 44 -4.79 14.70 -7.73
CA GLU A 44 -5.94 13.80 -7.55
C GLU A 44 -5.48 12.36 -7.41
N THR A 45 -4.54 11.93 -8.24
CA THR A 45 -3.99 10.58 -8.16
C THR A 45 -3.34 10.35 -6.80
N ILE A 46 -2.54 11.32 -6.35
CA ILE A 46 -1.85 11.20 -5.08
C ILE A 46 -2.85 11.13 -3.93
N SER A 47 -3.86 11.99 -3.95
CA SER A 47 -4.87 12.00 -2.88
C SER A 47 -5.64 10.69 -2.81
N LYS A 48 -5.97 10.12 -3.96
CA LYS A 48 -6.68 8.84 -4.00
C LYS A 48 -5.82 7.71 -3.44
N ARG A 49 -4.54 7.72 -3.75
CA ARG A 49 -3.62 6.71 -3.24
C ARG A 49 -3.45 6.82 -1.73
N ILE A 50 -3.35 8.03 -1.22
CA ILE A 50 -3.22 8.24 0.23
C ILE A 50 -4.50 7.80 0.94
N ALA A 51 -5.66 8.14 0.38
CA ALA A 51 -6.93 7.72 0.95
C ALA A 51 -7.03 6.19 0.98
N LEU A 52 -6.51 5.54 -0.04
CA LEU A 52 -6.53 4.08 -0.12
C LEU A 52 -5.65 3.47 0.98
N VAL A 53 -4.49 4.05 1.25
CA VAL A 53 -3.64 3.57 2.33
C VAL A 53 -4.38 3.67 3.66
N ARG A 54 -5.07 4.79 3.89
CA ARG A 54 -5.84 4.95 5.13
C ARG A 54 -6.96 3.93 5.24
N ARG A 55 -7.64 3.64 4.14
CA ARG A 55 -8.68 2.61 4.12
C ARG A 55 -8.13 1.23 4.45
N PHE A 56 -6.95 0.93 3.92
CA PHE A 56 -6.34 -0.38 4.19
C PHE A 56 -5.95 -0.49 5.66
N ILE A 57 -5.39 0.57 6.23
CA ILE A 57 -5.07 0.60 7.66
C ILE A 57 -6.33 0.35 8.48
N ASP A 58 -7.42 1.03 8.14
CA ASP A 58 -8.68 0.88 8.88
C ASP A 58 -9.25 -0.52 8.76
N HIS A 59 -9.13 -1.11 7.59
CA HIS A 59 -9.68 -2.45 7.36
C HIS A 59 -8.94 -3.51 8.15
N CYS A 60 -7.62 -3.50 8.08
CA CYS A 60 -6.84 -4.53 8.75
C CYS A 60 -6.52 -4.17 10.21
N ASN A 61 -6.79 -2.92 10.59
CA ASN A 61 -6.55 -2.43 11.95
C ASN A 61 -5.09 -2.62 12.38
N GLU A 62 -4.17 -2.45 11.44
CA GLU A 62 -2.76 -2.59 11.70
C GLU A 62 -1.98 -1.50 10.99
N TYR A 63 -0.89 -1.08 11.61
CA TYR A 63 -0.02 -0.08 11.02
C TYR A 63 0.89 -0.70 9.96
N PRO A 64 1.43 0.10 9.04
CA PRO A 64 2.15 -0.44 7.88
C PRO A 64 3.32 -1.35 8.20
N TRP A 65 4.00 -1.12 9.31
CA TRP A 65 5.15 -1.94 9.67
C TRP A 65 4.75 -3.31 10.22
N ALA A 66 3.45 -3.55 10.39
CA ALA A 66 2.94 -4.84 10.84
C ALA A 66 2.12 -5.56 9.78
N TRP A 67 2.05 -5.02 8.57
CA TRP A 67 1.25 -5.63 7.51
C TRP A 67 1.83 -6.96 7.08
N THR A 68 0.94 -7.88 6.71
CA THR A 68 1.32 -9.21 6.22
C THR A 68 0.60 -9.49 4.92
N PRO A 69 1.09 -10.46 4.12
CA PRO A 69 0.37 -10.85 2.91
C PRO A 69 -1.07 -11.31 3.18
N ALA A 70 -1.31 -11.96 4.32
CA ALA A 70 -2.66 -12.41 4.65
C ALA A 70 -3.63 -11.23 4.75
N MET A 71 -3.20 -10.10 5.31
CA MET A 71 -4.02 -8.91 5.41
C MET A 71 -4.37 -8.36 4.03
N VAL A 72 -3.41 -8.38 3.12
CA VAL A 72 -3.63 -7.97 1.74
C VAL A 72 -4.69 -8.86 1.09
N GLU A 73 -4.52 -10.15 1.24
CA GLU A 73 -5.43 -11.12 0.62
C GLU A 73 -6.84 -10.98 1.15
N GLU A 74 -6.98 -10.76 2.44
CA GLU A 74 -8.29 -10.58 3.05
C GLU A 74 -8.98 -9.31 2.56
N PHE A 75 -8.24 -8.21 2.50
CA PHE A 75 -8.80 -6.94 2.03
C PHE A 75 -9.32 -7.06 0.60
N PHE A 76 -8.55 -7.69 -0.29
CA PHE A 76 -8.94 -7.77 -1.68
C PHE A 76 -9.97 -8.85 -1.93
N ALA A 77 -9.99 -9.90 -1.13
CA ALA A 77 -11.08 -10.87 -1.19
C ALA A 77 -12.41 -10.20 -0.84
N ASP A 78 -12.41 -9.34 0.18
CA ASP A 78 -13.61 -8.60 0.55
C ASP A 78 -14.06 -7.66 -0.57
N LEU A 79 -13.12 -6.97 -1.20
CA LEU A 79 -13.48 -6.07 -2.29
C LEU A 79 -14.13 -6.82 -3.46
N ARG A 80 -13.59 -7.99 -3.81
CA ARG A 80 -14.13 -8.78 -4.91
C ARG A 80 -15.40 -9.49 -4.53
N GLY A 81 -15.40 -10.12 -3.36
CA GLY A 81 -16.51 -10.97 -2.96
C GLY A 81 -17.71 -10.19 -2.43
N ILE A 82 -17.48 -9.24 -1.56
CA ILE A 82 -18.55 -8.54 -0.88
C ILE A 82 -18.97 -7.29 -1.64
N LYS A 83 -17.99 -6.52 -2.08
CA LYS A 83 -18.28 -5.23 -2.70
C LYS A 83 -18.35 -5.28 -4.22
N GLY A 84 -17.99 -6.41 -4.84
CA GLY A 84 -18.17 -6.60 -6.26
C GLY A 84 -17.35 -5.68 -7.14
N ARG A 85 -16.17 -5.29 -6.69
CA ARG A 85 -15.33 -4.36 -7.47
C ARG A 85 -14.80 -5.03 -8.73
N ALA A 86 -14.69 -4.24 -9.80
CA ALA A 86 -14.15 -4.72 -11.06
C ALA A 86 -12.67 -5.04 -10.93
N GLN A 87 -12.18 -5.94 -11.78
CA GLN A 87 -10.78 -6.37 -11.72
C GLN A 87 -9.81 -5.23 -11.97
N SER A 88 -10.15 -4.30 -12.87
CA SER A 88 -9.28 -3.16 -13.13
C SER A 88 -9.17 -2.25 -11.90
N THR A 89 -10.27 -2.10 -11.15
CA THR A 89 -10.25 -1.33 -9.91
C THR A 89 -9.37 -2.01 -8.87
N VAL A 90 -9.51 -3.33 -8.75
CA VAL A 90 -8.70 -4.11 -7.82
C VAL A 90 -7.22 -3.96 -8.17
N ARG A 91 -6.88 -4.10 -9.45
CA ARG A 91 -5.50 -3.94 -9.90
C ARG A 91 -4.94 -2.56 -9.58
N GLY A 92 -5.76 -1.53 -9.81
CA GLY A 92 -5.34 -0.16 -9.50
C GLY A 92 -5.07 0.04 -8.03
N TYR A 93 -5.94 -0.51 -7.17
CA TYR A 93 -5.75 -0.43 -5.74
C TYR A 93 -4.49 -1.18 -5.30
N GLN A 94 -4.30 -2.38 -5.83
CA GLN A 94 -3.12 -3.17 -5.51
C GLN A 94 -1.84 -2.45 -5.92
N ASN A 95 -1.87 -1.82 -7.10
CA ASN A 95 -0.71 -1.08 -7.55
C ASN A 95 -0.39 0.10 -6.63
N GLY A 96 -1.41 0.85 -6.23
CA GLY A 96 -1.21 1.98 -5.33
C GLY A 96 -0.62 1.56 -4.00
N LEU A 97 -1.19 0.52 -3.39
CA LEU A 97 -0.70 0.03 -2.11
C LEU A 97 0.70 -0.59 -2.24
N ARG A 98 0.96 -1.28 -3.35
CA ARG A 98 2.27 -1.87 -3.58
C ARG A 98 3.35 -0.79 -3.68
N LEU A 99 3.03 0.30 -4.33
CA LEU A 99 3.97 1.42 -4.45
C LEU A 99 4.25 2.05 -3.09
N PHE A 100 3.23 2.17 -2.24
CA PHE A 100 3.46 2.67 -0.89
C PHE A 100 4.35 1.72 -0.10
N CYS A 101 4.08 0.43 -0.17
CA CYS A 101 4.91 -0.56 0.52
C CYS A 101 6.35 -0.52 0.05
N SER A 102 6.56 -0.36 -1.26
CA SER A 102 7.92 -0.24 -1.79
C SER A 102 8.62 1.01 -1.26
N TYR A 103 7.88 2.10 -1.12
CA TYR A 103 8.43 3.32 -0.59
C TYR A 103 8.89 3.16 0.86
N ILE A 104 8.02 2.61 1.72
CA ILE A 104 8.36 2.52 3.14
C ILE A 104 9.36 1.40 3.44
N ALA A 105 9.47 0.42 2.56
CA ALA A 105 10.43 -0.67 2.73
C ALA A 105 11.80 -0.34 2.13
N ASP A 106 11.90 0.72 1.36
CA ASP A 106 13.15 1.10 0.70
C ASP A 106 14.12 1.67 1.71
N PRO A 107 15.30 1.04 1.90
CA PRO A 107 16.25 1.53 2.90
C PRO A 107 16.76 2.94 2.63
N ASP A 108 16.67 3.42 1.38
CA ASP A 108 17.13 4.76 1.05
C ASP A 108 16.30 5.84 1.73
N TYR A 109 15.04 5.54 2.08
CA TYR A 109 14.19 6.51 2.77
C TYR A 109 14.29 6.40 4.29
N GLY A 110 14.88 5.32 4.79
CA GLY A 110 15.17 5.19 6.21
C GLY A 110 14.02 4.78 7.09
N TRP A 111 12.84 4.49 6.53
CA TRP A 111 11.70 4.10 7.36
C TRP A 111 11.90 2.76 8.05
N ASP A 112 12.69 1.88 7.45
CA ASP A 112 13.04 0.61 8.09
C ASP A 112 13.73 0.85 9.43
N ARG A 113 14.70 1.77 9.46
CA ARG A 113 15.41 2.09 10.69
C ARG A 113 14.55 2.80 11.70
N VAL A 114 13.73 3.74 11.23
CA VAL A 114 12.83 4.49 12.12
C VAL A 114 11.86 3.54 12.81
N CYS A 115 11.24 2.65 12.05
CA CYS A 115 10.26 1.72 12.61
C CYS A 115 10.91 0.69 13.52
N GLU A 116 12.09 0.21 13.15
CA GLU A 116 12.80 -0.73 14.00
C GLU A 116 13.12 -0.09 15.35
N GLN A 117 13.57 1.15 15.32
CA GLN A 117 13.92 1.87 16.55
C GLN A 117 12.70 2.15 17.40
N ARG A 118 11.60 2.57 16.79
CA ARG A 118 10.41 2.98 17.53
C ARG A 118 9.53 1.82 17.94
N PHE A 119 9.41 0.80 17.10
CA PHE A 119 8.39 -0.24 17.26
C PHE A 119 8.97 -1.65 17.30
N GLY A 120 10.26 -1.83 17.07
CA GLY A 120 10.88 -3.13 17.11
C GLY A 120 10.65 -3.99 15.89
N THR A 121 10.11 -3.42 14.83
CA THR A 121 9.89 -4.12 13.57
C THR A 121 9.98 -3.11 12.45
N HIS A 122 10.06 -3.58 11.23
CA HIS A 122 10.19 -2.67 10.09
C HIS A 122 9.24 -3.09 8.97
N PRO A 123 8.85 -2.13 8.12
CA PRO A 123 7.93 -2.45 7.03
C PRO A 123 8.61 -3.29 5.97
N ALA A 124 7.80 -4.12 5.32
CA ALA A 124 8.26 -4.97 4.23
C ALA A 124 7.24 -4.91 3.11
N GLN A 125 7.67 -5.29 1.91
CA GLN A 125 6.73 -5.42 0.80
C GLN A 125 5.86 -6.64 1.04
N VAL A 126 4.54 -6.46 0.91
CA VAL A 126 3.60 -7.55 1.13
C VAL A 126 2.75 -7.84 -0.11
N PHE A 127 3.03 -7.16 -1.22
CA PHE A 127 2.34 -7.37 -2.49
C PHE A 127 3.28 -8.10 -3.43
N PHE A 128 2.88 -9.30 -3.84
CA PHE A 128 3.71 -10.17 -4.65
C PHE A 128 2.92 -10.63 -5.86
N GLU A 129 3.60 -11.27 -6.78
CA GLU A 129 2.96 -11.74 -8.00
C GLU A 129 1.82 -12.70 -7.70
N TRP A 130 1.98 -13.53 -6.68
CA TRP A 130 0.99 -14.56 -6.37
C TRP A 130 -0.23 -14.03 -5.60
N ASN A 131 -0.21 -12.80 -5.11
CA ASN A 131 -1.38 -12.26 -4.41
C ASN A 131 -1.88 -10.96 -5.02
N THR A 132 -1.52 -10.69 -6.27
CA THR A 132 -2.02 -9.52 -6.98
C THR A 132 -2.66 -9.97 -8.30
N ALA A 133 -3.65 -9.20 -8.74
CA ALA A 133 -4.38 -9.54 -9.95
C ALA A 133 -3.51 -9.37 -11.18
N ALA A 134 -3.55 -10.36 -12.07
CA ALA A 134 -2.81 -10.30 -13.30
C ALA A 134 -3.41 -9.27 -14.24
N HIS A 135 -2.59 -8.74 -15.13
CA HIS A 135 -3.05 -7.84 -16.14
C HIS A 135 -3.92 -8.62 -17.13
N VAL A 136 -5.16 -8.15 -17.32
CA VAL A 136 -6.17 -8.94 -17.99
C VAL A 136 -5.81 -9.31 -19.42
N GLN A 137 -5.28 -8.40 -20.16
CA GLN A 137 -5.01 -8.68 -21.54
C GLN A 137 -3.79 -9.52 -21.75
N ASP A 138 -3.20 -9.90 -20.72
CA ASP A 138 -2.19 -10.93 -20.85
C ASP A 138 -2.85 -12.25 -21.10
N ASN A 139 -3.67 -12.10 -21.28
CA ASN A 139 -4.26 -13.01 -21.44
C ASN A 139 -5.04 -13.77 -21.68
N GLU A 140 -5.25 -13.84 -21.71
CA GLU A 140 -6.00 -14.26 -21.87
C GLU A 140 -6.86 -14.64 -21.75
N GLN A 141 -7.08 -14.37 -21.73
CA GLN A 141 -8.03 -14.31 -21.64
C GLN A 141 -8.74 -14.16 -21.93
N ASN A 142 -8.79 -13.80 -22.52
CA ASN A 142 -9.41 -13.30 -23.01
C ASN A 142 -9.70 -13.55 -23.83
N PRO A 143 -9.67 -13.83 -24.24
CA PRO A 143 -9.97 -13.70 -25.13
C PRO A 143 -10.58 -13.61 -25.60
N LEU A 144 -10.87 -13.41 -25.85
CA LEU A 144 -11.28 -12.84 -26.36
C LEU A 144 -11.71 -12.27 -26.38
N LYS A 145 -11.67 -12.09 -26.62
CA LYS A 145 -11.74 -11.25 -26.87
C LYS A 145 -11.69 -10.97 -27.46
N ARG A 146 -11.81 -11.27 -28.13
CA ARG A 146 -11.48 -10.81 -28.96
C ARG A 146 -11.53 -10.82 -29.45
N PRO A 147 -11.67 -11.02 -29.80
CA PRO A 147 -11.49 -10.71 -30.66
C PRO A 147 -11.46 -10.77 -31.13
N PHE A 148 -11.36 -11.14 -31.65
CA PHE A 148 -11.03 -10.85 -32.47
C PHE A 148 -11.14 -10.98 -32.83
N THR A 149 -11.32 -11.40 -33.06
CA THR A 149 -11.07 -11.12 -33.79
C THR A 149 -10.90 -11.34 -34.20
N LYS A 150 -10.85 -11.78 -34.52
CA LYS A 150 -10.53 -11.66 -35.21
C LYS A 150 -10.60 -11.82 -35.32
N LYS A 151 -10.86 -12.37 -35.58
CA LYS A 151 -10.64 -12.25 -35.91
C LYS A 151 -10.68 -12.22 -35.49
N GLU A 152 -10.85 -12.79 -35.51
CA GLU A 152 -10.72 -12.48 -35.39
C GLU A 152 -10.55 -12.45 -35.11
N LEU A 153 -10.58 -13.29 -35.58
CA LEU A 153 -10.31 -12.95 -35.74
C LEU A 153 -10.02 -13.01 -35.73
N GLN A 154 -9.94 -13.42 -36.00
CA GLN A 154 -9.57 -13.07 -36.28
C GLN A 154 -9.50 -12.79 -36.10
N ASP A 155 -9.93 -13.48 -36.44
CA ASP A 155 -9.73 -12.89 -36.66
C ASP A 155 -9.43 -12.68 -36.55
#